data_2300260be534fcb10d436a1fc7885fb0
#
_entry.id   2300260be534fcb10d436a1fc7885fb0
#
_cell.length_a   1.000
_cell.length_b   1.000
_cell.length_c   1.000
_cell.angle_alpha   90.00
_cell.angle_beta   90.00
_cell.angle_gamma   90.00
#
_symmetry.space_group_name_H-M   'P 1'
#
loop_
_entity.id
_entity.type
_entity.pdbx_description
1 polymer ?
#
loop_
_entity_poly.entity_id
_entity_poly.type
_entity_poly.pdbx_seq_one_letter_code
_entity_poly.pdbx_strand_id
1 'polypeptide(L)'
;MLTYLDSPHRAPIATRTVRRRRGQSLVSTVSDGVSALHAIASKLALQVRHSAIAYRVSEDADAITSHRDAAASALVHETAAQLRYLRFTGMVPNHGSTVVCDMGSTGMTVSVVDLAGSDTLRSTRTSTFCGDDLDHLVRRHLSSNKIRVDVDRSRLLKEQLSTGGVVNAQNPDGPGSHVLTRKDFEDMIAGSVRYATMVVGQTVELSGAKPSSIVLVGGGANVSSIGASFERHLGLRTHVPEHPELVSARGAALLSVSGG
;
A
#
# COMPACT_ATOMS: atom_id res chain seq x y z
N MET A 1 -7.98 2.40 -9.80
CA MET A 1 -7.32 3.57 -10.42
C MET A 1 -7.68 3.60 -11.90
N LEU A 2 -8.05 4.75 -12.44
CA LEU A 2 -8.22 5.03 -13.87
C LEU A 2 -7.05 5.91 -14.32
N THR A 3 -6.34 5.54 -15.37
CA THR A 3 -5.16 6.26 -15.86
C THR A 3 -5.09 6.23 -17.38
N TYR A 4 -4.30 7.12 -17.96
CA TYR A 4 -3.99 7.08 -19.38
C TYR A 4 -3.03 5.94 -19.71
N LEU A 5 -3.22 5.33 -20.87
CA LEU A 5 -2.45 4.17 -21.31
C LEU A 5 -0.97 4.50 -21.57
N ASP A 6 -0.73 5.67 -22.14
CA ASP A 6 0.57 6.18 -22.55
C ASP A 6 1.35 6.88 -21.40
N SER A 7 0.71 7.13 -20.28
CA SER A 7 1.26 7.95 -19.21
C SER A 7 0.85 7.44 -17.81
N PRO A 8 1.04 6.14 -17.49
CA PRO A 8 0.57 5.57 -16.22
C PRO A 8 1.33 6.10 -14.99
N HIS A 9 2.45 6.81 -15.20
CA HIS A 9 3.24 7.47 -14.15
C HIS A 9 2.71 8.86 -13.77
N ARG A 10 1.89 9.47 -14.62
CA ARG A 10 1.26 10.77 -14.32
C ARG A 10 0.16 10.63 -13.28
N ALA A 11 -0.35 11.77 -12.82
CA ALA A 11 -1.50 11.80 -11.95
C ALA A 11 -2.66 10.99 -12.56
N PRO A 12 -3.28 10.07 -11.81
CA PRO A 12 -4.37 9.27 -12.34
C PRO A 12 -5.60 10.16 -12.63
N ILE A 13 -6.37 9.78 -13.64
CA ILE A 13 -7.65 10.45 -13.97
C ILE A 13 -8.60 10.34 -12.78
N ALA A 14 -8.63 9.17 -12.14
CA ALA A 14 -9.40 8.95 -10.92
C ALA A 14 -8.83 7.80 -10.10
N THR A 15 -8.97 7.92 -8.79
CA THR A 15 -8.75 6.84 -7.83
C THR A 15 -10.00 6.62 -7.01
N ARG A 16 -10.22 5.38 -6.59
CA ARG A 16 -11.26 5.02 -5.63
C ARG A 16 -10.70 4.01 -4.65
N THR A 17 -10.90 4.27 -3.37
CA THR A 17 -10.66 3.30 -2.31
C THR A 17 -11.99 2.66 -1.95
N VAL A 18 -12.10 1.36 -2.15
CA VAL A 18 -13.26 0.58 -1.75
C VAL A 18 -12.85 -0.33 -0.60
N ARG A 19 -13.61 -0.27 0.49
CA ARG A 19 -13.36 -1.08 1.67
C ARG A 19 -14.33 -2.23 1.73
N ARG A 20 -13.79 -3.40 1.99
CA ARG A 20 -14.60 -4.58 2.26
C ARG A 20 -15.39 -4.38 3.56
N ARG A 21 -16.71 -4.44 3.47
CA ARG A 21 -17.60 -4.38 4.63
C ARG A 21 -17.67 -5.75 5.31
N ARG A 22 -18.04 -5.75 6.58
CA ARG A 22 -18.26 -7.01 7.31
C ARG A 22 -19.32 -7.86 6.59
N GLY A 23 -18.97 -9.11 6.26
CA GLY A 23 -19.84 -10.03 5.50
C GLY A 23 -19.83 -9.86 3.97
N GLN A 24 -19.15 -8.83 3.45
CA GLN A 24 -19.00 -8.67 2.00
C GLN A 24 -17.89 -9.59 1.47
N SER A 25 -18.11 -10.22 0.31
CA SER A 25 -17.07 -11.03 -0.35
C SER A 25 -15.98 -10.14 -0.96
N LEU A 26 -14.78 -10.71 -1.15
CA LEU A 26 -13.69 -10.03 -1.88
C LEU A 26 -14.16 -9.66 -3.29
N VAL A 27 -14.77 -10.59 -3.98
CA VAL A 27 -15.21 -10.41 -5.36
C VAL A 27 -16.22 -9.28 -5.51
N SER A 28 -17.22 -9.21 -4.61
CA SER A 28 -18.17 -8.09 -4.60
C SER A 28 -17.46 -6.75 -4.40
N THR A 29 -16.46 -6.69 -3.49
CA THR A 29 -15.69 -5.48 -3.25
C THR A 29 -14.87 -5.05 -4.48
N VAL A 30 -14.26 -6.01 -5.18
CA VAL A 30 -13.53 -5.77 -6.44
C VAL A 30 -14.48 -5.29 -7.52
N SER A 31 -15.62 -5.94 -7.70
CA SER A 31 -16.65 -5.57 -8.67
C SER A 31 -17.16 -4.14 -8.44
N ASP A 32 -17.44 -3.78 -7.17
CA ASP A 32 -17.86 -2.42 -6.80
C ASP A 32 -16.79 -1.39 -7.20
N GLY A 33 -15.51 -1.71 -6.98
CA GLY A 33 -14.38 -0.84 -7.35
C GLY A 33 -14.24 -0.67 -8.86
N VAL A 34 -14.33 -1.74 -9.61
CA VAL A 34 -14.30 -1.72 -11.10
C VAL A 34 -15.47 -0.93 -11.64
N SER A 35 -16.69 -1.22 -11.19
CA SER A 35 -17.92 -0.53 -11.62
C SER A 35 -17.88 0.97 -11.34
N ALA A 36 -17.37 1.37 -10.17
CA ALA A 36 -17.21 2.78 -9.82
C ALA A 36 -16.26 3.52 -10.78
N LEU A 37 -15.15 2.87 -11.20
CA LEU A 37 -14.22 3.45 -12.16
C LEU A 37 -14.77 3.50 -13.57
N HIS A 38 -15.52 2.49 -14.01
CA HIS A 38 -16.24 2.50 -15.27
C HIS A 38 -17.30 3.61 -15.33
N ALA A 39 -18.05 3.83 -14.24
CA ALA A 39 -19.01 4.93 -14.14
C ALA A 39 -18.34 6.30 -14.27
N ILE A 40 -17.13 6.46 -13.70
CA ILE A 40 -16.34 7.70 -13.88
C ILE A 40 -15.88 7.85 -15.32
N ALA A 41 -15.35 6.80 -15.93
CA ALA A 41 -14.92 6.82 -17.33
C ALA A 41 -16.06 7.22 -18.26
N SER A 42 -17.26 6.62 -18.06
CA SER A 42 -18.46 6.96 -18.84
C SER A 42 -18.88 8.43 -18.68
N LYS A 43 -18.86 8.96 -17.45
CA LYS A 43 -19.16 10.38 -17.20
C LYS A 43 -18.19 11.35 -17.89
N LEU A 44 -16.93 10.91 -18.07
CA LEU A 44 -15.87 11.67 -18.74
C LEU A 44 -15.78 11.37 -20.23
N ALA A 45 -16.71 10.60 -20.80
CA ALA A 45 -16.70 10.11 -22.18
C ALA A 45 -15.40 9.42 -22.57
N LEU A 46 -14.78 8.69 -21.63
CA LEU A 46 -13.55 7.93 -21.85
C LEU A 46 -13.85 6.47 -22.13
N GLN A 47 -13.14 5.90 -23.12
CA GLN A 47 -13.19 4.48 -23.41
C GLN A 47 -12.13 3.73 -22.60
N VAL A 48 -12.54 2.78 -21.75
CA VAL A 48 -11.64 1.86 -21.07
C VAL A 48 -11.24 0.75 -22.03
N ARG A 49 -9.97 0.70 -22.41
CA ARG A 49 -9.43 -0.28 -23.36
C ARG A 49 -8.89 -1.53 -22.69
N HIS A 50 -8.26 -1.36 -21.53
CA HIS A 50 -7.62 -2.43 -20.77
C HIS A 50 -8.00 -2.32 -19.30
N SER A 51 -8.15 -3.46 -18.64
CA SER A 51 -8.42 -3.56 -17.21
C SER A 51 -7.51 -4.62 -16.62
N ALA A 52 -6.97 -4.35 -15.43
CA ALA A 52 -6.19 -5.30 -14.67
C ALA A 52 -6.52 -5.23 -13.19
N ILE A 53 -6.43 -6.36 -12.53
CA ILE A 53 -6.61 -6.52 -11.09
C ILE A 53 -5.34 -7.12 -10.52
N ALA A 54 -4.66 -6.37 -9.63
CA ALA A 54 -3.55 -6.90 -8.86
C ALA A 54 -4.10 -7.73 -7.69
N TYR A 55 -3.64 -8.97 -7.57
CA TYR A 55 -3.99 -9.89 -6.48
C TYR A 55 -2.74 -10.28 -5.70
N ARG A 56 -2.93 -10.71 -4.45
CA ARG A 56 -1.82 -11.05 -3.55
C ARG A 56 -1.63 -12.55 -3.38
N VAL A 57 -2.69 -13.30 -3.24
CA VAL A 57 -2.69 -14.75 -3.04
C VAL A 57 -3.52 -15.45 -4.12
N SER A 58 -3.15 -16.67 -4.46
CA SER A 58 -3.79 -17.42 -5.57
C SER A 58 -5.28 -17.62 -5.34
N GLU A 59 -5.69 -17.81 -4.09
CA GLU A 59 -7.09 -17.99 -3.72
C GLU A 59 -7.95 -16.76 -4.07
N ASP A 60 -7.36 -15.55 -3.97
CA ASP A 60 -8.02 -14.31 -4.39
C ASP A 60 -8.19 -14.27 -5.91
N ALA A 61 -7.18 -14.72 -6.67
CA ALA A 61 -7.25 -14.81 -8.13
C ALA A 61 -8.32 -15.79 -8.58
N ASP A 62 -8.36 -16.98 -7.97
CA ASP A 62 -9.35 -18.02 -8.28
C ASP A 62 -10.78 -17.54 -7.99
N ALA A 63 -10.96 -16.86 -6.85
CA ALA A 63 -12.25 -16.28 -6.48
C ALA A 63 -12.70 -15.19 -7.48
N ILE A 64 -11.78 -14.34 -7.95
CA ILE A 64 -12.07 -13.29 -8.93
C ILE A 64 -12.40 -13.90 -10.30
N THR A 65 -11.62 -14.89 -10.75
CA THR A 65 -11.80 -15.55 -12.05
C THR A 65 -13.16 -16.25 -12.16
N SER A 66 -13.69 -16.79 -11.05
CA SER A 66 -14.99 -17.46 -11.02
C SER A 66 -16.19 -16.51 -11.25
N HIS A 67 -15.96 -15.18 -11.25
CA HIS A 67 -17.01 -14.17 -11.44
C HIS A 67 -16.93 -13.50 -12.82
N ARG A 68 -18.05 -13.55 -13.55
CA ARG A 68 -18.13 -13.08 -14.96
C ARG A 68 -17.78 -11.60 -15.16
N ASP A 69 -18.10 -10.73 -14.21
CA ASP A 69 -17.89 -9.27 -14.34
C ASP A 69 -16.42 -8.87 -14.19
N ALA A 70 -15.61 -9.72 -13.56
CA ALA A 70 -14.16 -9.52 -13.42
C ALA A 70 -13.36 -10.25 -14.52
N ALA A 71 -13.99 -11.16 -15.27
CA ALA A 71 -13.34 -12.01 -16.27
C ALA A 71 -12.73 -11.26 -17.47
N ALA A 72 -13.10 -9.98 -17.67
CA ALA A 72 -12.53 -9.12 -18.71
C ALA A 72 -11.23 -8.42 -18.26
N SER A 73 -10.82 -8.60 -17.01
CA SER A 73 -9.62 -7.96 -16.45
C SER A 73 -8.44 -8.94 -16.41
N ALA A 74 -7.27 -8.48 -16.81
CA ALA A 74 -6.03 -9.24 -16.60
C ALA A 74 -5.76 -9.38 -15.10
N LEU A 75 -5.50 -10.60 -14.62
CA LEU A 75 -5.09 -10.85 -13.25
C LEU A 75 -3.57 -10.83 -13.16
N VAL A 76 -3.04 -10.01 -12.27
CA VAL A 76 -1.61 -9.80 -12.12
C VAL A 76 -1.21 -9.97 -10.66
N HIS A 77 -0.17 -10.77 -10.40
CA HIS A 77 0.36 -10.88 -9.03
C HIS A 77 0.90 -9.53 -8.56
N GLU A 78 0.58 -9.12 -7.34
CA GLU A 78 0.91 -7.80 -6.78
C GLU A 78 2.40 -7.48 -6.85
N THR A 79 3.29 -8.41 -6.49
CA THR A 79 4.75 -8.22 -6.58
C THR A 79 5.22 -8.00 -8.02
N ALA A 80 4.65 -8.73 -8.98
CA ALA A 80 4.99 -8.54 -10.40
C ALA A 80 4.55 -7.15 -10.90
N ALA A 81 3.36 -6.70 -10.50
CA ALA A 81 2.88 -5.37 -10.80
C ALA A 81 3.79 -4.29 -10.18
N GLN A 82 4.14 -4.43 -8.90
CA GLN A 82 5.05 -3.51 -8.21
C GLN A 82 6.40 -3.41 -8.93
N LEU A 83 7.04 -4.54 -9.23
CA LEU A 83 8.32 -4.57 -9.94
C LEU A 83 8.23 -3.94 -11.33
N ARG A 84 7.16 -4.22 -12.08
CA ARG A 84 6.93 -3.62 -13.39
C ARG A 84 6.94 -2.10 -13.34
N TYR A 85 6.25 -1.52 -12.34
CA TYR A 85 6.22 -0.06 -12.17
C TYR A 85 7.57 0.49 -11.68
N LEU A 86 8.20 -0.15 -10.70
CA LEU A 86 9.49 0.28 -10.16
C LEU A 86 10.60 0.28 -11.22
N ARG A 87 10.59 -0.70 -12.13
CA ARG A 87 11.50 -0.72 -13.29
C ARG A 87 11.17 0.38 -14.29
N PHE A 88 9.89 0.54 -14.60
CA PHE A 88 9.44 1.58 -15.52
C PHE A 88 9.87 2.98 -15.08
N THR A 89 9.87 3.25 -13.79
CA THR A 89 10.32 4.52 -13.21
C THR A 89 11.83 4.62 -12.99
N GLY A 90 12.59 3.57 -13.26
CA GLY A 90 14.04 3.51 -13.01
C GLY A 90 14.41 3.46 -11.53
N MET A 91 13.45 3.17 -10.65
CA MET A 91 13.67 3.15 -9.20
C MET A 91 14.45 1.93 -8.73
N VAL A 92 14.41 0.85 -9.49
CA VAL A 92 15.22 -0.35 -9.27
C VAL A 92 16.05 -0.65 -10.51
N PRO A 93 17.29 -1.17 -10.36
CA PRO A 93 18.12 -1.58 -11.48
C PRO A 93 17.57 -2.86 -12.14
N ASN A 94 18.18 -3.25 -13.27
CA ASN A 94 17.77 -4.44 -14.02
C ASN A 94 18.39 -5.75 -13.50
N HIS A 95 19.32 -5.68 -12.54
CA HIS A 95 20.04 -6.83 -12.00
C HIS A 95 20.34 -6.63 -10.50
N GLY A 96 20.73 -7.73 -9.83
CA GLY A 96 20.91 -7.77 -8.38
C GLY A 96 19.63 -8.14 -7.66
N SER A 97 19.51 -7.75 -6.41
CA SER A 97 18.29 -7.98 -5.61
C SER A 97 17.87 -6.73 -4.85
N THR A 98 16.59 -6.64 -4.57
CA THR A 98 15.98 -5.56 -3.77
C THR A 98 14.93 -6.14 -2.82
N VAL A 99 14.61 -5.38 -1.79
CA VAL A 99 13.45 -5.66 -0.94
C VAL A 99 12.30 -4.76 -1.37
N VAL A 100 11.15 -5.33 -1.65
CA VAL A 100 9.89 -4.59 -1.78
C VAL A 100 9.08 -4.81 -0.50
N CYS A 101 8.81 -3.74 0.21
CA CYS A 101 8.04 -3.76 1.45
C CYS A 101 6.71 -3.04 1.23
N ASP A 102 5.64 -3.80 1.09
CA ASP A 102 4.27 -3.28 0.93
C ASP A 102 3.59 -3.14 2.28
N MET A 103 3.33 -1.90 2.67
CA MET A 103 2.70 -1.54 3.93
C MET A 103 1.23 -1.14 3.70
N GLY A 104 0.38 -2.15 3.69
CA GLY A 104 -1.06 -2.01 3.47
C GLY A 104 -1.86 -1.71 4.74
N SER A 105 -3.19 -1.59 4.59
CA SER A 105 -4.11 -1.36 5.72
C SER A 105 -4.18 -2.55 6.66
N THR A 106 -4.13 -3.79 6.15
CA THR A 106 -4.35 -5.03 6.92
C THR A 106 -3.09 -5.86 7.13
N GLY A 107 -1.93 -5.38 6.75
CA GLY A 107 -0.66 -6.08 6.93
C GLY A 107 0.47 -5.50 6.11
N MET A 108 1.67 -5.95 6.42
CA MET A 108 2.90 -5.67 5.70
C MET A 108 3.38 -6.95 5.00
N THR A 109 3.69 -6.84 3.71
CA THR A 109 4.33 -7.91 2.93
C THR A 109 5.75 -7.47 2.60
N VAL A 110 6.73 -8.30 2.93
CA VAL A 110 8.15 -8.09 2.62
C VAL A 110 8.54 -9.14 1.59
N SER A 111 8.98 -8.72 0.43
CA SER A 111 9.42 -9.60 -0.66
C SER A 111 10.87 -9.26 -1.03
N VAL A 112 11.76 -10.23 -0.93
CA VAL A 112 13.12 -10.14 -1.49
C VAL A 112 13.06 -10.67 -2.91
N VAL A 113 13.46 -9.86 -3.87
CA VAL A 113 13.26 -10.13 -5.29
C VAL A 113 14.59 -10.11 -6.02
N ASP A 114 14.81 -11.12 -6.86
CA ASP A 114 15.86 -11.09 -7.88
C ASP A 114 15.41 -10.19 -9.04
N LEU A 115 16.23 -9.22 -9.36
CA LEU A 115 15.91 -8.24 -10.42
C LEU A 115 16.24 -8.74 -11.83
N ALA A 116 17.07 -9.77 -11.99
CA ALA A 116 17.37 -10.33 -13.31
C ALA A 116 16.19 -11.18 -13.82
N GLY A 117 15.76 -12.16 -13.02
CA GLY A 117 14.63 -13.05 -13.35
C GLY A 117 13.26 -12.51 -13.01
N SER A 118 13.16 -11.50 -12.16
CA SER A 118 11.90 -11.06 -11.52
C SER A 118 11.31 -12.05 -10.52
N ASP A 119 12.13 -12.97 -10.04
CA ASP A 119 11.69 -14.02 -9.13
C ASP A 119 11.63 -13.53 -7.69
N THR A 120 10.61 -13.93 -6.97
CA THR A 120 10.54 -13.70 -5.53
C THR A 120 11.35 -14.77 -4.82
N LEU A 121 12.52 -14.40 -4.30
CA LEU A 121 13.42 -15.30 -3.56
C LEU A 121 12.84 -15.68 -2.20
N ARG A 122 12.22 -14.72 -1.54
CA ARG A 122 11.53 -14.92 -0.25
C ARG A 122 10.43 -13.90 -0.11
N SER A 123 9.30 -14.32 0.48
CA SER A 123 8.23 -13.41 0.89
C SER A 123 7.76 -13.76 2.29
N THR A 124 7.49 -12.75 3.09
CA THR A 124 6.93 -12.86 4.45
C THR A 124 5.82 -11.84 4.61
N ARG A 125 4.68 -12.27 5.16
CA ARG A 125 3.59 -11.38 5.50
C ARG A 125 3.33 -11.38 7.00
N THR A 126 3.08 -10.20 7.54
CA THR A 126 2.62 -10.02 8.93
C THR A 126 1.40 -9.11 8.96
N SER A 127 0.45 -9.40 9.86
CA SER A 127 -0.65 -8.53 10.21
C SER A 127 -0.37 -7.69 11.46
N THR A 128 0.72 -7.96 12.18
CA THR A 128 1.09 -7.25 13.42
C THR A 128 1.59 -5.83 13.17
N PHE A 129 1.94 -5.49 11.92
CA PHE A 129 2.27 -4.15 11.50
C PHE A 129 1.44 -3.79 10.27
N CYS A 130 0.48 -2.91 10.44
CA CYS A 130 -0.43 -2.49 9.36
C CYS A 130 -1.06 -1.12 9.63
N GLY A 131 -1.67 -0.55 8.60
CA GLY A 131 -2.32 0.76 8.71
C GLY A 131 -3.43 0.79 9.74
N ASP A 132 -4.22 -0.29 9.86
CA ASP A 132 -5.32 -0.40 10.81
C ASP A 132 -4.80 -0.45 12.27
N ASP A 133 -3.66 -1.11 12.53
CA ASP A 133 -3.03 -1.09 13.86
C ASP A 133 -2.55 0.32 14.23
N LEU A 134 -1.97 1.05 13.27
CA LEU A 134 -1.56 2.44 13.50
C LEU A 134 -2.77 3.34 13.77
N ASP A 135 -3.90 3.13 13.10
CA ASP A 135 -5.17 3.82 13.38
C ASP A 135 -5.65 3.53 14.82
N HIS A 136 -5.53 2.28 15.27
CA HIS A 136 -5.87 1.89 16.64
C HIS A 136 -4.94 2.52 17.69
N LEU A 137 -3.64 2.68 17.39
CA LEU A 137 -2.71 3.37 18.29
C LEU A 137 -3.12 4.83 18.49
N VAL A 138 -3.41 5.56 17.42
CA VAL A 138 -3.89 6.96 17.47
C VAL A 138 -5.18 7.05 18.26
N ARG A 139 -6.15 6.17 17.95
CA ARG A 139 -7.44 6.14 18.65
C ARG A 139 -7.28 5.89 20.15
N ARG A 140 -6.43 4.95 20.53
CA ARG A 140 -6.16 4.62 21.95
C ARG A 140 -5.51 5.80 22.67
N HIS A 141 -4.53 6.45 22.05
CA HIS A 141 -3.89 7.64 22.61
C HIS A 141 -4.90 8.77 22.82
N LEU A 142 -5.75 9.05 21.86
CA LEU A 142 -6.80 10.06 21.97
C LEU A 142 -7.81 9.71 23.08
N SER A 143 -8.20 8.43 23.18
CA SER A 143 -9.10 7.96 24.22
C SER A 143 -8.51 8.15 25.63
N SER A 144 -7.20 7.94 25.82
CA SER A 144 -6.49 8.22 27.09
C SER A 144 -6.54 9.70 27.45
N ASN A 145 -6.60 10.57 26.44
CA ASN A 145 -6.73 12.02 26.59
C ASN A 145 -8.20 12.50 26.56
N LYS A 146 -9.15 11.59 26.79
CA LYS A 146 -10.60 11.85 26.85
C LYS A 146 -11.20 12.36 25.53
N ILE A 147 -10.52 12.13 24.41
CA ILE A 147 -11.02 12.44 23.07
C ILE A 147 -11.52 11.14 22.41
N ARG A 148 -12.80 11.10 22.09
CA ARG A 148 -13.44 9.95 21.43
C ARG A 148 -13.53 10.20 19.94
N VAL A 149 -12.89 9.34 19.15
CA VAL A 149 -12.96 9.35 17.69
C VAL A 149 -13.29 7.93 17.19
N ASP A 150 -13.96 7.85 16.07
CA ASP A 150 -14.16 6.58 15.38
C ASP A 150 -12.89 6.18 14.60
N VAL A 151 -12.94 5.03 13.94
CA VAL A 151 -11.80 4.49 13.18
C VAL A 151 -11.48 5.36 11.97
N ASP A 152 -12.48 5.88 11.27
CA ASP A 152 -12.27 6.70 10.08
C ASP A 152 -11.64 8.05 10.44
N ARG A 153 -12.07 8.64 11.54
CA ARG A 153 -11.46 9.88 12.06
C ARG A 153 -10.03 9.66 12.53
N SER A 154 -9.73 8.55 13.23
CA SER A 154 -8.36 8.25 13.66
C SER A 154 -7.43 8.04 12.47
N ARG A 155 -7.91 7.43 11.39
CA ARG A 155 -7.17 7.30 10.15
C ARG A 155 -6.86 8.65 9.49
N LEU A 156 -7.85 9.53 9.36
CA LEU A 156 -7.64 10.88 8.82
C LEU A 156 -6.58 11.65 9.61
N LEU A 157 -6.63 11.58 10.94
CA LEU A 157 -5.64 12.22 11.80
C LEU A 157 -4.24 11.65 11.59
N LYS A 158 -4.12 10.32 11.48
CA LYS A 158 -2.84 9.66 11.12
C LYS A 158 -2.31 10.12 9.76
N GLU A 159 -3.15 10.15 8.74
CA GLU A 159 -2.77 10.59 7.40
C GLU A 159 -2.33 12.07 7.40
N GLN A 160 -3.03 12.92 8.12
CA GLN A 160 -2.63 14.31 8.32
C GLN A 160 -1.30 14.45 9.07
N LEU A 161 -1.02 13.62 10.07
CA LEU A 161 0.26 13.59 10.78
C LEU A 161 1.41 13.07 9.91
N SER A 162 1.12 12.20 8.95
CA SER A 162 2.13 11.70 8.01
C SER A 162 2.64 12.78 7.05
N THR A 163 1.79 13.76 6.70
CA THR A 163 2.12 14.86 5.79
C THR A 163 2.34 16.19 6.51
N GLY A 164 1.59 16.44 7.60
CA GLY A 164 1.68 17.64 8.44
C GLY A 164 2.45 17.41 9.73
N GLY A 165 2.74 18.48 10.46
CA GLY A 165 3.47 18.44 11.73
C GLY A 165 2.57 18.29 12.96
N VAL A 166 1.33 18.80 12.88
CA VAL A 166 0.41 18.93 14.01
C VAL A 166 -1.04 18.79 13.54
N VAL A 167 -1.86 18.11 14.34
CA VAL A 167 -3.31 18.04 14.16
C VAL A 167 -4.02 18.33 15.46
N ASN A 168 -5.22 18.91 15.39
CA ASN A 168 -6.08 19.11 16.54
C ASN A 168 -7.27 18.15 16.46
N ALA A 169 -7.28 17.17 17.33
CA ALA A 169 -8.38 16.22 17.48
C ALA A 169 -9.42 16.79 18.43
N GLN A 170 -10.68 16.78 18.02
CA GLN A 170 -11.82 17.28 18.79
C GLN A 170 -12.84 16.17 19.02
N ASN A 171 -13.53 16.23 20.14
CA ASN A 171 -14.71 15.39 20.36
C ASN A 171 -15.80 15.78 19.35
N PRO A 172 -16.39 14.82 18.62
CA PRO A 172 -17.44 15.12 17.65
C PRO A 172 -18.75 15.63 18.33
N ASP A 173 -19.02 15.14 19.54
CA ASP A 173 -20.31 15.34 20.22
C ASP A 173 -20.22 16.19 21.49
N GLY A 174 -19.15 16.96 21.69
CA GLY A 174 -19.01 17.74 22.92
C GLY A 174 -17.69 18.51 23.05
N PRO A 175 -17.49 19.16 24.19
CA PRO A 175 -16.28 19.91 24.45
C PRO A 175 -15.05 18.98 24.58
N GLY A 176 -13.88 19.53 24.29
CA GLY A 176 -12.59 18.86 24.43
C GLY A 176 -11.85 18.75 23.12
N SER A 177 -10.59 19.10 23.19
CA SER A 177 -9.65 18.95 22.09
C SER A 177 -8.29 18.48 22.61
N HIS A 178 -7.55 17.81 21.76
CA HIS A 178 -6.19 17.36 22.04
C HIS A 178 -5.30 17.59 20.81
N VAL A 179 -4.17 18.22 21.04
CA VAL A 179 -3.20 18.48 19.98
C VAL A 179 -2.26 17.27 19.90
N LEU A 180 -2.17 16.70 18.71
CA LEU A 180 -1.22 15.64 18.37
C LEU A 180 -0.14 16.21 17.47
N THR A 181 1.12 15.98 17.82
CA THR A 181 2.25 16.29 16.99
C THR A 181 2.74 15.05 16.21
N ARG A 182 3.51 15.28 15.16
CA ARG A 182 4.22 14.18 14.46
C ARG A 182 5.10 13.39 15.43
N LYS A 183 5.76 14.07 16.36
CA LYS A 183 6.60 13.40 17.37
C LYS A 183 5.79 12.45 18.24
N ASP A 184 4.62 12.87 18.72
CA ASP A 184 3.75 11.99 19.51
C ASP A 184 3.35 10.74 18.71
N PHE A 185 3.04 10.92 17.42
CA PHE A 185 2.73 9.80 16.53
C PHE A 185 3.92 8.87 16.34
N GLU A 186 5.11 9.40 16.08
CA GLU A 186 6.34 8.62 15.93
C GLU A 186 6.69 7.84 17.20
N ASP A 187 6.52 8.45 18.36
CA ASP A 187 6.73 7.80 19.67
C ASP A 187 5.70 6.66 19.88
N MET A 188 4.44 6.87 19.51
CA MET A 188 3.40 5.84 19.57
C MET A 188 3.71 4.62 18.70
N ILE A 189 4.21 4.82 17.48
CA ILE A 189 4.46 3.74 16.53
C ILE A 189 5.85 3.10 16.65
N ALA A 190 6.74 3.65 17.48
CA ALA A 190 8.15 3.22 17.55
C ALA A 190 8.31 1.72 17.82
N GLY A 191 7.46 1.15 18.67
CA GLY A 191 7.44 -0.30 18.93
C GLY A 191 7.08 -1.13 17.70
N SER A 192 6.03 -0.70 16.99
CA SER A 192 5.55 -1.35 15.78
C SER A 192 6.58 -1.24 14.64
N VAL A 193 7.27 -0.10 14.53
CA VAL A 193 8.35 0.11 13.54
C VAL A 193 9.55 -0.79 13.83
N ARG A 194 9.95 -0.96 15.10
CA ARG A 194 11.01 -1.92 15.47
C ARG A 194 10.65 -3.35 15.09
N TYR A 195 9.40 -3.76 15.34
CA TYR A 195 8.92 -5.08 14.92
C TYR A 195 8.97 -5.23 13.38
N ALA A 196 8.51 -4.24 12.63
CA ALA A 196 8.57 -4.25 11.17
C ALA A 196 10.02 -4.37 10.67
N THR A 197 10.95 -3.62 11.26
CA THR A 197 12.39 -3.69 10.94
C THR A 197 12.94 -5.09 11.16
N MET A 198 12.58 -5.74 12.27
CA MET A 198 12.98 -7.12 12.55
C MET A 198 12.46 -8.10 11.49
N VAL A 199 11.19 -7.98 11.10
CA VAL A 199 10.59 -8.84 10.05
C VAL A 199 11.31 -8.66 8.71
N VAL A 200 11.66 -7.42 8.33
CA VAL A 200 12.44 -7.16 7.10
C VAL A 200 13.82 -7.81 7.19
N GLY A 201 14.54 -7.59 8.29
CA GLY A 201 15.88 -8.19 8.50
C GLY A 201 15.87 -9.72 8.42
N GLN A 202 14.93 -10.36 9.10
CA GLN A 202 14.78 -11.83 9.06
C GLN A 202 14.40 -12.34 7.65
N THR A 203 13.55 -11.61 6.91
CA THR A 203 13.18 -12.02 5.56
C THR A 203 14.39 -11.93 4.62
N VAL A 204 15.21 -10.89 4.75
CA VAL A 204 16.47 -10.74 4.01
C VAL A 204 17.44 -11.87 4.33
N GLU A 205 17.67 -12.14 5.60
CA GLU A 205 18.57 -13.22 6.05
C GLU A 205 18.13 -14.58 5.51
N LEU A 206 16.86 -14.91 5.66
CA LEU A 206 16.29 -16.18 5.18
C LEU A 206 16.23 -16.31 3.66
N SER A 207 16.36 -15.21 2.92
CA SER A 207 16.43 -15.25 1.44
C SER A 207 17.80 -15.69 0.92
N GLY A 208 18.86 -15.58 1.74
CA GLY A 208 20.25 -15.78 1.31
C GLY A 208 20.78 -14.73 0.33
N ALA A 209 19.96 -13.74 -0.05
CA ALA A 209 20.33 -12.69 -0.99
C ALA A 209 21.00 -11.50 -0.27
N LYS A 210 21.67 -10.67 -1.06
CA LYS A 210 22.24 -9.39 -0.59
C LYS A 210 21.58 -8.24 -1.32
N PRO A 211 20.39 -7.82 -0.91
CA PRO A 211 19.69 -6.72 -1.56
C PRO A 211 20.48 -5.41 -1.44
N SER A 212 20.45 -4.61 -2.49
CA SER A 212 21.13 -3.31 -2.52
C SER A 212 20.29 -2.18 -1.93
N SER A 213 18.98 -2.38 -1.83
CA SER A 213 18.03 -1.36 -1.37
C SER A 213 16.72 -1.95 -0.86
N ILE A 214 15.94 -1.11 -0.23
CA ILE A 214 14.55 -1.37 0.15
C ILE A 214 13.66 -0.38 -0.58
N VAL A 215 12.59 -0.85 -1.20
CA VAL A 215 11.54 0.02 -1.75
C VAL A 215 10.29 -0.14 -0.91
N LEU A 216 9.80 0.97 -0.34
CA LEU A 216 8.58 1.00 0.45
C LEU A 216 7.41 1.37 -0.46
N VAL A 217 6.37 0.55 -0.46
CA VAL A 217 5.12 0.79 -1.20
C VAL A 217 3.91 0.63 -0.28
N GLY A 218 2.73 0.95 -0.78
CA GLY A 218 1.52 0.99 0.03
C GLY A 218 1.37 2.26 0.86
N GLY A 219 0.20 2.49 1.43
CA GLY A 219 -0.13 3.74 2.14
C GLY A 219 0.73 4.01 3.38
N GLY A 220 1.24 2.96 4.04
CA GLY A 220 2.14 3.08 5.19
C GLY A 220 3.51 3.69 4.85
N ALA A 221 3.93 3.60 3.59
CA ALA A 221 5.19 4.20 3.12
C ALA A 221 5.22 5.73 3.20
N ASN A 222 4.06 6.38 3.29
CA ASN A 222 3.96 7.82 3.50
C ASN A 222 4.40 8.27 4.90
N VAL A 223 4.62 7.35 5.84
CA VAL A 223 5.13 7.64 7.18
C VAL A 223 6.66 7.65 7.13
N SER A 224 7.24 8.84 6.96
CA SER A 224 8.69 9.03 6.71
C SER A 224 9.62 8.42 7.75
N SER A 225 9.20 8.37 9.02
CA SER A 225 9.99 7.77 10.11
C SER A 225 10.20 6.26 9.96
N ILE A 226 9.33 5.56 9.20
CA ILE A 226 9.48 4.12 8.93
C ILE A 226 10.71 3.90 8.04
N GLY A 227 10.79 4.60 6.91
CA GLY A 227 11.94 4.48 6.00
C GLY A 227 13.26 4.83 6.68
N ALA A 228 13.29 5.93 7.41
CA ALA A 228 14.47 6.34 8.18
C ALA A 228 14.88 5.29 9.25
N SER A 229 13.91 4.61 9.85
CA SER A 229 14.20 3.52 10.79
C SER A 229 14.81 2.31 10.08
N PHE A 230 14.29 1.92 8.93
CA PHE A 230 14.82 0.81 8.15
C PHE A 230 16.26 1.09 7.69
N GLU A 231 16.54 2.28 7.15
CA GLU A 231 17.91 2.66 6.78
C GLU A 231 18.88 2.55 7.95
N ARG A 232 18.49 3.11 9.09
CA ARG A 232 19.34 3.15 10.28
C ARG A 232 19.67 1.76 10.82
N HIS A 233 18.71 0.86 10.84
CA HIS A 233 18.87 -0.44 11.49
C HIS A 233 19.31 -1.56 10.56
N LEU A 234 19.00 -1.46 9.26
CA LEU A 234 19.32 -2.49 8.27
C LEU A 234 20.52 -2.11 7.40
N GLY A 235 20.95 -0.85 7.44
CA GLY A 235 22.07 -0.37 6.61
C GLY A 235 21.77 -0.38 5.11
N LEU A 236 20.50 -0.51 4.71
CA LEU A 236 20.06 -0.54 3.33
C LEU A 236 19.37 0.78 2.98
N ARG A 237 19.76 1.38 1.84
CA ARG A 237 19.11 2.58 1.35
C ARG A 237 17.63 2.32 1.09
N THR A 238 16.77 3.21 1.57
CA THR A 238 15.32 3.09 1.44
C THR A 238 14.79 4.09 0.43
N HIS A 239 13.99 3.63 -0.52
CA HIS A 239 13.34 4.43 -1.54
C HIS A 239 11.83 4.38 -1.36
N VAL A 240 11.16 5.53 -1.52
CA VAL A 240 9.70 5.63 -1.51
C VAL A 240 9.27 6.26 -2.84
N PRO A 241 8.48 5.56 -3.65
CA PRO A 241 7.92 6.12 -4.88
C PRO A 241 6.98 7.30 -4.58
N GLU A 242 6.81 8.17 -5.55
CA GLU A 242 5.70 9.12 -5.53
C GLU A 242 4.37 8.35 -5.60
N HIS A 243 3.43 8.65 -4.69
CA HIS A 243 2.18 7.91 -4.52
C HIS A 243 2.40 6.40 -4.30
N PRO A 244 3.09 6.00 -3.21
CA PRO A 244 3.44 4.60 -2.98
C PRO A 244 2.21 3.68 -2.87
N GLU A 245 1.04 4.21 -2.52
CA GLU A 245 -0.23 3.51 -2.46
C GLU A 245 -0.79 3.11 -3.85
N LEU A 246 -0.27 3.70 -4.93
CA LEU A 246 -0.72 3.43 -6.29
C LEU A 246 0.20 2.50 -7.09
N VAL A 247 1.33 2.09 -6.52
CA VAL A 247 2.37 1.33 -7.24
C VAL A 247 1.84 0.03 -7.83
N SER A 248 1.12 -0.77 -7.04
CA SER A 248 0.50 -2.02 -7.52
C SER A 248 -0.49 -1.78 -8.66
N ALA A 249 -1.33 -0.75 -8.53
CA ALA A 249 -2.34 -0.42 -9.55
C ALA A 249 -1.69 0.13 -10.84
N ARG A 250 -0.65 0.95 -10.72
CA ARG A 250 0.11 1.47 -11.89
C ARG A 250 0.84 0.35 -12.63
N GLY A 251 1.45 -0.55 -11.87
CA GLY A 251 2.13 -1.70 -12.45
C GLY A 251 1.19 -2.68 -13.14
N ALA A 252 0.03 -2.94 -12.55
CA ALA A 252 -1.01 -3.76 -13.18
C ALA A 252 -1.51 -3.12 -14.49
N ALA A 253 -1.70 -1.81 -14.53
CA ALA A 253 -2.05 -1.10 -15.75
C ALA A 253 -0.97 -1.24 -16.84
N LEU A 254 0.32 -1.16 -16.48
CA LEU A 254 1.42 -1.40 -17.42
C LEU A 254 1.43 -2.82 -17.99
N LEU A 255 1.13 -3.82 -17.16
CA LEU A 255 1.12 -5.21 -17.57
C LEU A 255 -0.09 -5.57 -18.43
N SER A 256 -1.24 -4.90 -18.22
CA SER A 256 -2.45 -5.14 -19.02
C SER A 256 -2.27 -4.78 -20.50
N VAL A 257 -1.30 -3.93 -20.81
CA VAL A 257 -0.98 -3.49 -22.20
C VAL A 257 0.03 -4.41 -22.87
N SER A 258 0.91 -5.05 -22.09
CA SER A 258 2.02 -5.85 -22.61
C SER A 258 1.62 -7.28 -22.96
N GLY A 259 0.40 -7.71 -22.69
CA GLY A 259 -0.14 -9.05 -22.92
C GLY A 259 -1.12 -9.16 -24.10
N GLY A 260 -1.20 -8.11 -24.94
CA GLY A 260 -2.01 -8.08 -26.16
C GLY A 260 -1.18 -8.38 -27.42
#